data_a61b3ca7c63f38f4c934452277622d92
#
_entry.id   a61b3ca7c63f38f4c934452277622d92
#
_cell.length_a   1.000
_cell.length_b   1.000
_cell.length_c   1.000
_cell.angle_alpha   90.00
_cell.angle_beta   90.00
_cell.angle_gamma   90.00
#
_symmetry.space_group_name_H-M   'P 1'
#
loop_
_entity.id
_entity.type
_entity.pdbx_description
1 polymer ?
#
loop_
_entity_poly.entity_id
_entity_poly.type
_entity_poly.pdbx_seq_one_letter_code
_entity_poly.pdbx_strand_id
1 'polypeptide(L)'
;SDLLRGADSIASAYNKAMRETDSKYKVYLHQDTFIINKNFIHDILEIFKKNTDVGMIGVAGVKDMPVNGIWWDSDKKAGKVYDSHTGKMDIYEFSNFEECFNEVMAIDGLIMITQYDVFWREDKFDGWHFYDLSQSMEFRQNKYKVIVPKQNKPWCMHDSG
;
A
#
# COMPACT_ATOMS: atom_id res chain seq x y z
N SER A 1 -7.96 11.13 11.85
CA SER A 1 -7.12 9.90 11.80
C SER A 1 -7.35 9.14 13.10
N ASP A 2 -7.84 7.93 12.99
CA ASP A 2 -8.13 7.10 14.15
C ASP A 2 -6.92 6.21 14.43
N LEU A 3 -6.39 6.32 15.64
CA LEU A 3 -5.30 5.47 16.11
C LEU A 3 -5.92 4.18 16.64
N LEU A 4 -5.74 3.08 15.93
CA LEU A 4 -6.24 1.77 16.32
C LEU A 4 -5.32 1.18 17.41
N ARG A 5 -5.72 1.31 18.66
CA ARG A 5 -4.99 0.75 19.82
C ARG A 5 -5.66 -0.52 20.31
N GLY A 6 -4.84 -1.49 20.72
CA GLY A 6 -5.33 -2.72 21.38
C GLY A 6 -6.07 -3.67 20.44
N ALA A 7 -5.73 -3.66 19.15
CA ALA A 7 -6.25 -4.64 18.20
C ALA A 7 -5.44 -5.94 18.27
N ASP A 8 -6.11 -7.09 18.08
CA ASP A 8 -5.48 -8.40 18.11
C ASP A 8 -4.60 -8.62 16.87
N SER A 9 -4.96 -8.00 15.72
CA SER A 9 -4.18 -8.05 14.48
C SER A 9 -4.40 -6.79 13.64
N ILE A 10 -3.52 -6.52 12.67
CA ILE A 10 -3.70 -5.45 11.68
C ILE A 10 -4.98 -5.67 10.87
N ALA A 11 -5.24 -6.90 10.43
CA ALA A 11 -6.42 -7.22 9.63
C ALA A 11 -7.73 -6.91 10.36
N SER A 12 -7.84 -7.28 11.65
CA SER A 12 -9.03 -6.97 12.47
C SER A 12 -9.19 -5.48 12.72
N ALA A 13 -8.08 -4.78 12.98
CA ALA A 13 -8.06 -3.34 13.16
C ALA A 13 -8.57 -2.59 11.91
N TYR A 14 -8.07 -2.97 10.74
CA TYR A 14 -8.44 -2.35 9.48
C TYR A 14 -9.89 -2.68 9.07
N ASN A 15 -10.36 -3.91 9.32
CA ASN A 15 -11.77 -4.25 9.13
C ASN A 15 -12.68 -3.42 10.03
N LYS A 16 -12.30 -3.23 11.29
CA LYS A 16 -13.04 -2.37 12.22
C LYS A 16 -13.11 -0.94 11.70
N ALA A 17 -11.98 -0.33 11.37
CA ALA A 17 -11.91 1.02 10.83
C ALA A 17 -12.73 1.17 9.53
N MET A 18 -12.69 0.17 8.65
CA MET A 18 -13.44 0.16 7.41
C MET A 18 -14.97 0.17 7.66
N ARG A 19 -15.45 -0.58 8.66
CA ARG A 19 -16.88 -0.63 9.02
C ARG A 19 -17.38 0.64 9.71
N GLU A 20 -16.49 1.39 10.36
CA GLU A 20 -16.84 2.60 11.13
C GLU A 20 -16.92 3.87 10.27
N THR A 21 -16.68 3.78 8.97
CA THR A 21 -16.73 4.94 8.06
C THR A 21 -17.37 4.60 6.71
N ASP A 22 -18.23 5.50 6.23
CA ASP A 22 -18.82 5.46 4.88
C ASP A 22 -17.95 6.17 3.84
N SER A 23 -16.73 6.58 4.20
CA SER A 23 -15.81 7.25 3.28
C SER A 23 -15.48 6.34 2.11
N LYS A 24 -15.68 6.81 0.87
CA LYS A 24 -15.36 6.08 -0.35
C LYS A 24 -13.87 5.75 -0.47
N TYR A 25 -13.02 6.68 -0.06
CA TYR A 25 -11.57 6.53 -0.14
C TYR A 25 -10.99 6.34 1.26
N LYS A 26 -10.19 5.30 1.43
CA LYS A 26 -9.56 4.98 2.71
C LYS A 26 -8.05 4.90 2.54
N VAL A 27 -7.32 5.45 3.50
CA VAL A 27 -5.86 5.38 3.56
C VAL A 27 -5.47 4.64 4.81
N TYR A 28 -4.82 3.51 4.64
CA TYR A 28 -4.21 2.72 5.69
C TYR A 28 -2.71 3.03 5.72
N LEU A 29 -2.23 3.44 6.87
CA LEU A 29 -0.89 3.99 7.03
C LEU A 29 -0.15 3.24 8.13
N HIS A 30 1.09 2.84 7.86
CA HIS A 30 1.97 2.31 8.90
C HIS A 30 2.33 3.43 9.90
N GLN A 31 2.50 3.07 11.17
CA GLN A 31 2.61 4.04 12.27
C GLN A 31 3.84 4.97 12.18
N ASP A 32 4.92 4.52 11.53
CA ASP A 32 6.19 5.21 11.34
C ASP A 32 6.38 5.73 9.90
N THR A 33 5.27 5.82 9.14
CA THR A 33 5.26 6.34 7.78
C THR A 33 4.63 7.74 7.75
N PHE A 34 5.33 8.68 7.12
CA PHE A 34 4.93 10.08 7.00
C PHE A 34 4.69 10.43 5.53
N ILE A 35 3.50 10.96 5.23
CA ILE A 35 3.17 11.46 3.90
C ILE A 35 3.86 12.81 3.69
N ILE A 36 4.71 12.90 2.67
CA ILE A 36 5.48 14.10 2.33
C ILE A 36 5.08 14.74 0.99
N ASN A 37 4.29 14.03 0.18
CA ASN A 37 3.71 14.60 -1.04
C ASN A 37 2.61 15.60 -0.68
N LYS A 38 2.83 16.89 -0.97
CA LYS A 38 1.85 17.95 -0.70
C LYS A 38 0.56 17.82 -1.52
N ASN A 39 0.61 17.14 -2.67
CA ASN A 39 -0.52 16.90 -3.55
C ASN A 39 -1.14 15.51 -3.37
N PHE A 40 -0.76 14.78 -2.33
CA PHE A 40 -1.10 13.36 -2.13
C PHE A 40 -2.58 13.05 -2.39
N ILE A 41 -3.49 13.77 -1.76
CA ILE A 41 -4.93 13.56 -1.93
C ILE A 41 -5.39 13.85 -3.37
N HIS A 42 -4.90 14.94 -3.96
CA HIS A 42 -5.21 15.28 -5.35
C HIS A 42 -4.76 14.19 -6.31
N ASP A 43 -3.51 13.74 -6.18
CA ASP A 43 -2.91 12.75 -7.07
C ASP A 43 -3.65 11.41 -7.01
N ILE A 44 -4.02 10.95 -5.80
CA ILE A 44 -4.83 9.74 -5.59
C ILE A 44 -6.19 9.87 -6.28
N LEU A 45 -6.89 10.97 -6.03
CA LEU A 45 -8.22 11.18 -6.57
C LEU A 45 -8.23 11.25 -8.10
N GLU A 46 -7.21 11.85 -8.71
CA GLU A 46 -7.05 11.88 -10.16
C GLU A 46 -6.84 10.47 -10.76
N ILE A 47 -6.05 9.62 -10.08
CA ILE A 47 -5.86 8.23 -10.49
C ILE A 47 -7.18 7.47 -10.43
N PHE A 48 -7.88 7.50 -9.30
CA PHE A 48 -9.12 6.75 -9.11
C PHE A 48 -10.26 7.22 -10.01
N LYS A 49 -10.38 8.54 -10.25
CA LYS A 49 -11.39 9.09 -11.15
C LYS A 49 -11.22 8.62 -12.60
N LYS A 50 -9.96 8.49 -13.05
CA LYS A 50 -9.63 8.07 -14.42
C LYS A 50 -9.62 6.55 -14.60
N ASN A 51 -9.47 5.79 -13.52
CA ASN A 51 -9.27 4.34 -13.53
C ASN A 51 -10.18 3.68 -12.49
N THR A 52 -11.43 3.43 -12.86
CA THR A 52 -12.41 2.84 -11.93
C THR A 52 -12.12 1.36 -11.64
N ASP A 53 -11.30 0.69 -12.43
CA ASP A 53 -10.83 -0.67 -12.21
C ASP A 53 -9.64 -0.78 -11.23
N VAL A 54 -9.01 0.35 -10.89
CA VAL A 54 -7.98 0.39 -9.85
C VAL A 54 -8.66 0.35 -8.48
N GLY A 55 -8.46 -0.72 -7.74
CA GLY A 55 -9.03 -0.88 -6.38
C GLY A 55 -8.08 -0.39 -5.28
N MET A 56 -6.77 -0.56 -5.49
CA MET A 56 -5.77 -0.29 -4.47
C MET A 56 -4.52 0.39 -5.06
N ILE A 57 -4.01 1.38 -4.35
CA ILE A 57 -2.79 2.11 -4.66
C ILE A 57 -1.81 1.96 -3.50
N GLY A 58 -0.54 1.63 -3.80
CA GLY A 58 0.60 1.67 -2.88
C GLY A 58 1.69 2.61 -3.36
N VAL A 59 2.71 2.84 -2.53
CA VAL A 59 3.87 3.67 -2.86
C VAL A 59 5.08 2.85 -3.30
N ALA A 60 5.10 1.58 -2.89
CA ALA A 60 6.05 0.56 -3.32
C ALA A 60 5.34 -0.78 -3.48
N GLY A 61 5.89 -1.67 -4.30
CA GLY A 61 5.29 -2.98 -4.52
C GLY A 61 6.10 -3.82 -5.51
N VAL A 62 5.57 -4.99 -5.83
CA VAL A 62 6.24 -6.00 -6.65
C VAL A 62 5.35 -6.47 -7.79
N LYS A 63 5.90 -6.55 -9.01
CA LYS A 63 5.18 -7.06 -10.19
C LYS A 63 5.03 -8.58 -10.15
N ASP A 64 6.07 -9.29 -9.69
CA ASP A 64 6.09 -10.74 -9.54
C ASP A 64 6.58 -11.11 -8.14
N MET A 65 5.74 -11.84 -7.41
CA MET A 65 6.08 -12.28 -6.05
C MET A 65 7.08 -13.44 -6.11
N PRO A 66 8.21 -13.36 -5.39
CA PRO A 66 9.11 -14.49 -5.23
C PRO A 66 8.43 -15.66 -4.52
N VAL A 67 8.92 -16.89 -4.77
CA VAL A 67 8.37 -18.13 -4.21
C VAL A 67 8.37 -18.14 -2.67
N ASN A 68 9.34 -17.44 -2.05
CA ASN A 68 9.43 -17.30 -0.60
C ASN A 68 8.43 -16.31 0.00
N GLY A 69 7.66 -15.59 -0.83
CA GLY A 69 6.69 -14.57 -0.38
C GLY A 69 7.30 -13.26 0.11
N ILE A 70 8.60 -13.10 -0.02
CA ILE A 70 9.33 -11.90 0.44
C ILE A 70 9.47 -10.93 -0.74
N TRP A 71 8.65 -9.90 -0.77
CA TRP A 71 8.53 -9.01 -1.92
C TRP A 71 9.83 -8.24 -2.25
N TRP A 72 10.61 -7.86 -1.23
CA TRP A 72 11.88 -7.13 -1.45
C TRP A 72 13.00 -7.96 -2.04
N ASP A 73 12.86 -9.30 -2.08
CA ASP A 73 13.78 -10.20 -2.79
C ASP A 73 13.52 -10.24 -4.31
N SER A 74 12.42 -9.64 -4.78
CA SER A 74 12.10 -9.59 -6.20
C SER A 74 12.98 -8.62 -6.96
N ASP A 75 13.36 -8.99 -8.19
CA ASP A 75 14.04 -8.09 -9.14
C ASP A 75 13.05 -7.13 -9.85
N LYS A 76 11.75 -7.38 -9.73
CA LYS A 76 10.69 -6.63 -10.41
C LYS A 76 9.88 -5.77 -9.46
N LYS A 77 10.56 -4.91 -8.73
CA LYS A 77 9.94 -3.94 -7.81
C LYS A 77 9.53 -2.67 -8.52
N ALA A 78 8.55 -1.98 -7.96
CA ALA A 78 8.08 -0.68 -8.42
C ALA A 78 7.90 0.26 -7.24
N GLY A 79 8.17 1.55 -7.45
CA GLY A 79 7.92 2.57 -6.44
C GLY A 79 9.14 3.35 -6.02
N LYS A 80 8.89 4.25 -5.07
CA LYS A 80 9.90 5.15 -4.55
C LYS A 80 9.54 5.55 -3.13
N VAL A 81 10.49 5.44 -2.18
CA VAL A 81 10.30 5.75 -0.78
C VAL A 81 11.59 6.31 -0.17
N TYR A 82 11.48 7.23 0.80
CA TYR A 82 12.57 7.46 1.75
C TYR A 82 12.43 6.45 2.88
N ASP A 83 13.53 5.79 3.23
CA ASP A 83 13.54 4.75 4.27
C ASP A 83 14.82 4.81 5.10
N SER A 84 14.71 4.52 6.41
CA SER A 84 15.83 4.56 7.36
C SER A 84 16.30 3.20 7.86
N HIS A 85 15.83 2.07 7.31
CA HIS A 85 16.13 0.71 7.79
C HIS A 85 17.63 0.36 7.86
N THR A 86 18.49 1.11 7.16
CA THR A 86 19.95 0.96 7.26
C THR A 86 20.58 1.80 8.35
N GLY A 87 19.77 2.47 9.20
CA GLY A 87 20.21 3.44 10.19
C GLY A 87 20.48 4.85 9.64
N LYS A 88 20.22 5.08 8.34
CA LYS A 88 20.32 6.37 7.70
C LYS A 88 19.17 6.53 6.71
N MET A 89 18.52 7.70 6.75
CA MET A 89 17.48 8.03 5.77
C MET A 89 18.09 8.13 4.38
N ASP A 90 17.60 7.29 3.46
CA ASP A 90 18.05 7.26 2.08
C ASP A 90 16.85 7.09 1.14
N ILE A 91 17.06 7.32 -0.16
CA ILE A 91 16.02 7.14 -1.16
C ILE A 91 16.14 5.76 -1.81
N TYR A 92 15.04 5.02 -1.79
CA TYR A 92 14.91 3.75 -2.51
C TYR A 92 14.01 3.96 -3.74
N GLU A 93 14.59 3.76 -4.91
CA GLU A 93 13.91 3.83 -6.20
C GLU A 93 14.05 2.49 -6.92
N PHE A 94 12.92 1.81 -7.12
CA PHE A 94 12.93 0.41 -7.53
C PHE A 94 12.74 0.19 -9.03
N SER A 95 12.13 1.10 -9.78
CA SER A 95 11.99 0.93 -11.23
C SER A 95 11.74 2.24 -11.96
N ASN A 96 12.13 2.25 -13.23
CA ASN A 96 11.67 3.25 -14.19
C ASN A 96 10.26 2.89 -14.65
N PHE A 97 9.37 3.88 -14.71
CA PHE A 97 8.02 3.75 -15.19
C PHE A 97 7.96 4.21 -16.65
N GLU A 98 7.45 3.37 -17.54
CA GLU A 98 7.12 3.75 -18.90
C GLU A 98 5.74 4.43 -18.96
N GLU A 99 4.82 4.06 -18.06
CA GLU A 99 3.45 4.55 -17.96
C GLU A 99 3.22 5.38 -16.68
N CYS A 100 2.00 5.91 -16.52
CA CYS A 100 1.61 6.70 -15.34
C CYS A 100 1.63 5.88 -14.04
N PHE A 101 1.48 4.56 -14.12
CA PHE A 101 1.58 3.62 -13.00
C PHE A 101 2.02 2.23 -13.47
N ASN A 102 2.52 1.43 -12.56
CA ASN A 102 2.74 0.01 -12.75
C ASN A 102 1.61 -0.78 -12.07
N GLU A 103 0.96 -1.70 -12.80
CA GLU A 103 0.18 -2.75 -12.17
C GLU A 103 1.14 -3.73 -11.47
N VAL A 104 0.82 -4.09 -10.23
CA VAL A 104 1.67 -4.92 -9.37
C VAL A 104 0.88 -6.09 -8.79
N MET A 105 1.58 -7.14 -8.41
CA MET A 105 0.99 -8.30 -7.76
C MET A 105 0.63 -7.99 -6.31
N ALA A 106 1.50 -7.27 -5.63
CA ALA A 106 1.30 -6.81 -4.25
C ALA A 106 2.00 -5.48 -4.01
N ILE A 107 1.46 -4.71 -3.07
CA ILE A 107 2.07 -3.49 -2.56
C ILE A 107 2.62 -3.74 -1.15
N ASP A 108 3.52 -2.86 -0.74
CA ASP A 108 4.00 -2.78 0.63
C ASP A 108 2.98 -2.10 1.55
N GLY A 109 2.94 -2.53 2.80
CA GLY A 109 2.03 -2.04 3.82
C GLY A 109 2.26 -0.62 4.32
N LEU A 110 3.31 0.07 3.88
CA LEU A 110 3.62 1.45 4.29
C LEU A 110 2.44 2.40 4.10
N ILE A 111 1.87 2.40 2.90
CA ILE A 111 0.66 3.13 2.56
C ILE A 111 -0.19 2.28 1.63
N MET A 112 -1.41 2.00 2.02
CA MET A 112 -2.40 1.32 1.20
C MET A 112 -3.62 2.20 1.06
N ILE A 113 -4.00 2.53 -0.18
CA ILE A 113 -5.10 3.46 -0.48
C ILE A 113 -6.13 2.71 -1.30
N THR A 114 -7.39 2.73 -0.85
CA THR A 114 -8.47 1.97 -1.50
C THR A 114 -9.64 2.87 -1.86
N GLN A 115 -10.37 2.50 -2.94
CA GLN A 115 -11.65 3.13 -3.29
C GLN A 115 -12.84 2.18 -3.17
N TYR A 116 -12.60 0.93 -2.83
CA TYR A 116 -13.62 -0.09 -2.60
C TYR A 116 -13.36 -0.78 -1.27
N ASP A 117 -14.42 -1.25 -0.62
CA ASP A 117 -14.34 -2.00 0.61
C ASP A 117 -14.20 -3.50 0.29
N VAL A 118 -13.01 -4.01 0.50
CA VAL A 118 -12.69 -5.43 0.42
C VAL A 118 -12.20 -5.86 1.80
N PHE A 119 -12.87 -6.85 2.40
CA PHE A 119 -12.53 -7.29 3.76
C PHE A 119 -11.14 -7.89 3.84
N TRP A 120 -10.44 -7.51 4.89
CA TRP A 120 -9.15 -8.09 5.28
C TRP A 120 -9.37 -9.50 5.82
N ARG A 121 -8.47 -10.41 5.50
CA ARG A 121 -8.56 -11.81 5.91
C ARG A 121 -8.17 -12.03 7.38
N GLU A 122 -8.91 -11.38 8.31
CA GLU A 122 -8.76 -11.59 9.76
C GLU A 122 -9.04 -13.03 10.19
N ASP A 123 -9.70 -13.81 9.34
CA ASP A 123 -9.93 -15.24 9.53
C ASP A 123 -8.69 -16.11 9.29
N LYS A 124 -7.64 -15.56 8.64
CA LYS A 124 -6.40 -16.29 8.30
C LYS A 124 -5.14 -15.63 8.80
N PHE A 125 -5.18 -14.31 8.97
CA PHE A 125 -4.02 -13.51 9.37
C PHE A 125 -4.32 -12.81 10.70
N ASP A 126 -3.86 -13.42 11.78
CA ASP A 126 -4.05 -12.96 13.17
C ASP A 126 -2.84 -12.16 13.70
N GLY A 127 -1.85 -11.90 12.85
CA GLY A 127 -0.60 -11.22 13.19
C GLY A 127 -0.41 -9.86 12.52
N TRP A 128 0.87 -9.48 12.42
CA TRP A 128 1.33 -8.19 11.95
C TRP A 128 2.06 -8.28 10.60
N HIS A 129 2.08 -9.48 9.98
CA HIS A 129 2.78 -9.75 8.73
C HIS A 129 1.83 -10.26 7.65
N PHE A 130 2.23 -10.10 6.38
CA PHE A 130 1.52 -10.57 5.17
C PHE A 130 0.12 -10.00 4.96
N TYR A 131 -0.31 -9.04 5.76
CA TYR A 131 -1.63 -8.40 5.61
C TYR A 131 -1.72 -7.62 4.30
N ASP A 132 -0.65 -6.97 3.90
CA ASP A 132 -0.50 -6.19 2.66
C ASP A 132 -0.53 -7.09 1.41
N LEU A 133 0.23 -8.18 1.41
CA LEU A 133 0.20 -9.20 0.37
C LEU A 133 -1.20 -9.81 0.26
N SER A 134 -1.76 -10.24 1.40
CA SER A 134 -3.10 -10.84 1.46
C SER A 134 -4.14 -9.89 0.89
N GLN A 135 -4.14 -8.63 1.30
CA GLN A 135 -5.12 -7.66 0.82
C GLN A 135 -4.94 -7.33 -0.65
N SER A 136 -3.71 -7.25 -1.14
CA SER A 136 -3.44 -7.10 -2.57
C SER A 136 -4.05 -8.24 -3.37
N MET A 137 -3.92 -9.48 -2.89
CA MET A 137 -4.52 -10.65 -3.53
C MET A 137 -6.06 -10.62 -3.50
N GLU A 138 -6.67 -10.22 -2.37
CA GLU A 138 -8.13 -10.09 -2.26
C GLU A 138 -8.67 -9.06 -3.26
N PHE A 139 -8.03 -7.91 -3.43
CA PHE A 139 -8.40 -6.93 -4.45
C PHE A 139 -8.31 -7.53 -5.86
N ARG A 140 -7.23 -8.23 -6.19
CA ARG A 140 -7.05 -8.88 -7.50
C ARG A 140 -8.08 -10.01 -7.76
N GLN A 141 -8.43 -10.79 -6.75
CA GLN A 141 -9.49 -11.82 -6.86
C GLN A 141 -10.85 -11.17 -7.15
N ASN A 142 -11.12 -10.00 -6.59
CA ASN A 142 -12.29 -9.19 -6.88
C ASN A 142 -12.20 -8.42 -8.21
N LYS A 143 -11.20 -8.75 -9.07
CA LYS A 143 -10.98 -8.16 -10.41
C LYS A 143 -10.58 -6.69 -10.41
N TYR A 144 -10.12 -6.18 -9.30
CA TYR A 144 -9.53 -4.84 -9.22
C TYR A 144 -8.02 -4.89 -9.49
N LYS A 145 -7.51 -3.83 -10.09
CA LYS A 145 -6.08 -3.60 -10.22
C LYS A 145 -5.49 -3.10 -8.91
N VAL A 146 -4.30 -3.60 -8.60
CA VAL A 146 -3.42 -3.08 -7.54
C VAL A 146 -2.26 -2.40 -8.25
N ILE A 147 -1.97 -1.14 -7.90
CA ILE A 147 -1.01 -0.34 -8.65
C ILE A 147 -0.04 0.42 -7.75
N VAL A 148 1.11 0.75 -8.31
CA VAL A 148 2.07 1.73 -7.79
C VAL A 148 2.18 2.85 -8.82
N PRO A 149 1.82 4.11 -8.48
CA PRO A 149 1.89 5.22 -9.40
C PRO A 149 3.34 5.66 -9.66
N LYS A 150 3.55 6.30 -10.80
CA LYS A 150 4.81 6.98 -11.08
C LYS A 150 5.00 8.13 -10.11
N GLN A 151 6.14 8.15 -9.43
CA GLN A 151 6.48 9.15 -8.44
C GLN A 151 7.72 9.92 -8.91
N ASN A 152 7.58 11.22 -9.19
CA ASN A 152 8.74 12.07 -9.49
C ASN A 152 9.64 12.23 -8.25
N LYS A 153 9.01 12.33 -7.07
CA LYS A 153 9.65 12.30 -5.75
C LYS A 153 8.89 11.31 -4.87
N PRO A 154 9.53 10.70 -3.85
CA PRO A 154 8.82 9.85 -2.91
C PRO A 154 7.58 10.53 -2.33
N TRP A 155 6.49 9.78 -2.22
CA TRP A 155 5.27 10.27 -1.58
C TRP A 155 5.30 10.16 -0.07
N CYS A 156 6.17 9.30 0.44
CA CYS A 156 6.31 9.08 1.87
C CYS A 156 7.76 8.93 2.30
N MET A 157 7.92 9.04 3.60
CA MET A 157 9.11 8.71 4.36
C MET A 157 8.74 7.67 5.41
N HIS A 158 9.50 6.60 5.49
CA HIS A 158 9.40 5.55 6.51
C HIS A 158 10.59 5.67 7.46
N ASP A 159 10.29 5.95 8.72
CA ASP A 159 11.30 6.09 9.77
C ASP A 159 11.26 4.88 10.68
N SER A 160 11.93 3.83 10.26
CA SER A 160 11.95 2.53 10.95
C SER A 160 12.85 2.46 12.19
N GLY A 161 13.50 3.59 12.56
CA GLY A 161 14.35 3.72 13.73
C GLY A 161 15.83 3.47 13.47
#